data_21dbf852c05eb94e4a31f7756442c46a
#
_entry.id   21dbf852c05eb94e4a31f7756442c46a
#
_cell.length_a   1.000
_cell.length_b   1.000
_cell.length_c   1.000
_cell.angle_alpha   90.00
_cell.angle_beta   90.00
_cell.angle_gamma   90.00
#
_symmetry.space_group_name_H-M   'P 1'
#
loop_
_entity.id
_entity.type
_entity.pdbx_description
1 polymer ?
#
loop_
_entity_poly.entity_id
_entity_poly.type
_entity_poly.pdbx_seq_one_letter_code
_entity_poly.pdbx_strand_id
1 'polypeptide(L)' 'MIYNISAKVVYTDQIEAETEEEALDEFMYGCPYDIDNDTIECECVGEE' A
#
# COMPACT_ATOMS: atom_id res chain seq x y z
N MET A 1 -2.07 1.77 12.47
CA MET A 1 -2.29 0.47 11.83
C MET A 1 -1.28 0.27 10.72
N ILE A 2 -0.88 -0.94 10.53
CA ILE A 2 0.13 -1.26 9.52
C ILE A 2 -0.53 -1.99 8.36
N TYR A 3 -0.31 -1.48 7.16
CA TYR A 3 -0.88 -2.05 5.95
C TYR A 3 0.21 -2.61 5.06
N ASN A 4 -0.01 -3.82 4.58
CA ASN A 4 0.89 -4.44 3.63
C ASN A 4 0.26 -4.27 2.24
N ILE A 5 0.91 -3.51 1.39
CA ILE A 5 0.37 -3.15 0.09
C ILE A 5 1.25 -3.70 -1.00
N SER A 6 0.64 -4.41 -1.93
CA SER A 6 1.35 -5.03 -3.05
C SER A 6 0.78 -4.55 -4.37
N ALA A 7 1.64 -4.38 -5.35
CA ALA A 7 1.22 -3.98 -6.68
C ALA A 7 1.75 -4.99 -7.69
N LYS A 8 0.91 -5.92 -8.12
CA LYS A 8 1.22 -6.88 -9.17
C LYS A 8 2.51 -7.68 -8.94
N VAL A 9 2.85 -7.94 -7.73
CA VAL A 9 4.09 -8.62 -7.32
C VAL A 9 5.37 -7.96 -7.82
N VAL A 10 5.29 -6.74 -8.33
CA VAL A 10 6.49 -6.02 -8.74
C VAL A 10 6.98 -5.07 -7.66
N TYR A 11 6.09 -4.67 -6.76
CA TYR A 11 6.45 -3.74 -5.71
C TYR A 11 5.57 -3.98 -4.50
N THR A 12 6.19 -4.16 -3.35
CA THR A 12 5.48 -4.38 -2.10
C THR A 12 6.08 -3.48 -1.03
N ASP A 13 5.24 -2.90 -0.20
CA ASP A 13 5.70 -2.05 0.89
C ASP A 13 4.77 -2.19 2.08
N GLN A 14 5.29 -1.88 3.25
CA GLN A 14 4.53 -1.86 4.49
C GLN A 14 4.39 -0.42 4.91
N ILE A 15 3.17 0.04 5.08
CA ILE A 15 2.92 1.44 5.37
C ILE A 15 2.09 1.58 6.64
N GLU A 16 2.56 2.43 7.53
CA GLU A 16 1.84 2.75 8.75
C GLU A 16 0.95 3.96 8.50
N ALA A 17 -0.34 3.80 8.74
CA ALA A 17 -1.30 4.87 8.53
C ALA A 17 -2.52 4.63 9.42
N GLU A 18 -3.34 5.64 9.58
CA GLU A 18 -4.55 5.52 10.39
C GLU A 18 -5.66 4.84 9.63
N THR A 19 -5.69 5.00 8.32
CA THR A 19 -6.70 4.39 7.47
C THR A 19 -6.05 3.76 6.25
N GLU A 20 -6.80 2.84 5.63
CA GLU A 20 -6.35 2.21 4.40
C GLU A 20 -6.16 3.24 3.29
N GLU A 21 -7.05 4.21 3.24
CA GLU A 21 -6.97 5.25 2.21
C GLU A 21 -5.67 6.05 2.31
N GLU A 22 -5.29 6.39 3.53
CA GLU A 22 -4.03 7.09 3.74
C GLU A 22 -2.84 6.23 3.36
N ALA A 23 -2.91 4.94 3.69
CA ALA A 23 -1.85 4.02 3.36
C ALA A 23 -1.67 3.90 1.85
N LEU A 24 -2.78 3.81 1.14
CA LEU A 24 -2.74 3.72 -0.32
C LEU A 24 -2.17 4.98 -0.96
N ASP A 25 -2.52 6.13 -0.41
CA ASP A 25 -1.99 7.40 -0.88
C ASP A 25 -0.46 7.43 -0.76
N GLU A 26 0.04 7.04 0.39
CA GLU A 26 1.48 7.03 0.61
C GLU A 26 2.17 6.00 -0.26
N PHE A 27 1.54 4.85 -0.44
CA PHE A 27 2.08 3.81 -1.29
C PHE A 27 2.24 4.30 -2.73
N MET A 28 1.21 4.93 -3.26
CA MET A 28 1.23 5.45 -4.62
C MET A 28 2.24 6.58 -4.78
N TYR A 29 2.34 7.42 -3.77
CA TYR A 29 3.27 8.54 -3.81
C TYR A 29 4.72 8.07 -3.89
N GLY A 30 5.05 7.02 -3.14
CA GLY A 30 6.41 6.52 -3.08
C GLY A 30 6.74 5.47 -4.13
N CYS A 31 5.75 4.99 -4.85
CA CYS A 31 5.94 3.92 -5.81
C CYS A 31 6.65 4.43 -7.08
N PRO A 32 7.77 3.80 -7.47
CA PRO A 32 8.51 4.23 -8.66
C PRO A 32 7.93 3.71 -9.97
N TYR A 33 6.88 2.92 -9.89
CA TYR A 33 6.28 2.29 -11.06
C TYR A 33 4.93 2.90 -11.40
N ASP A 34 4.59 2.84 -12.67
CA ASP A 34 3.29 3.26 -13.13
C ASP A 34 2.32 2.09 -12.95
N ILE A 35 1.50 2.16 -11.94
CA ILE A 35 0.65 1.03 -11.54
C ILE A 35 -0.80 1.46 -11.51
N ASP A 36 -1.68 0.59 -12.04
CA ASP A 36 -3.11 0.82 -11.98
C ASP A 36 -3.66 0.45 -10.60
N ASN A 37 -4.60 1.25 -10.11
CA ASN A 37 -5.24 0.99 -8.83
C ASN A 37 -5.89 -0.39 -8.77
N ASP A 38 -6.38 -0.88 -9.87
CA ASP A 38 -7.06 -2.18 -9.93
C ASP A 38 -6.13 -3.34 -9.61
N THR A 39 -4.83 -3.13 -9.71
CA THR A 39 -3.86 -4.19 -9.47
C THR A 39 -3.23 -4.12 -8.09
N ILE A 40 -3.65 -3.16 -7.28
CA ILE A 40 -3.09 -2.99 -5.93
C ILE A 40 -3.91 -3.77 -4.92
N GLU A 41 -3.21 -4.52 -4.08
CA GLU A 41 -3.83 -5.25 -2.97
C GLU A 41 -3.35 -4.66 -1.67
N CYS A 42 -4.28 -4.45 -0.75
CA CYS A 42 -3.97 -3.87 0.55
C CYS A 42 -4.51 -4.78 1.64
N GLU A 43 -3.66 -5.07 2.62
CA GLU A 43 -4.04 -5.92 3.74
C GLU A 43 -3.60 -5.28 5.04
N CYS A 44 -4.49 -5.24 6.02
CA CYS A 44 -4.15 -4.75 7.33
C CYS A 44 -3.48 -5.87 8.11
N VAL A 45 -2.20 -5.69 8.45
CA VAL A 45 -1.42 -6.75 9.08
C VAL A 45 -1.14 -6.51 10.55
N GLY A 46 -1.55 -5.38 11.09
CA GLY A 46 -1.36 -5.15 12.52
C GLY A 46 -1.68 -3.74 12.94
N GLU A 47 -1.63 -3.55 14.25
CA GLU A 47 -1.81 -2.26 14.89
C GLU A 47 -0.59 -1.97 15.74
N GLU A 48 -0.31 -0.70 15.89
CA GLU A 48 0.77 -0.28 16.76
C GLU A 48 0.40 -0.36 18.22
#